data_5b89e6c2186aa098c1f64780c52ccebf
#
_entry.id   5b89e6c2186aa098c1f64780c52ccebf
#
_cell.length_a   1.000
_cell.length_b   1.000
_cell.length_c   1.000
_cell.angle_alpha   90.00
_cell.angle_beta   90.00
_cell.angle_gamma   90.00
#
_symmetry.space_group_name_H-M   'P 1'
#
loop_
_entity.id
_entity.type
_entity.pdbx_description
1 polymer ?
#
loop_
_entity_poly.entity_id
_entity_poly.type
_entity_poly.pdbx_seq_one_letter_code
_entity_poly.pdbx_strand_id
1 'polypeptide(L)'
;SHIRIELAEGAELKAFTDREKFPTFPGMLQSYDETDEYNLGTWEGNPLPMFSGIICGIGAEDVVIYGQGKINGNASKENWWKDPKVMNIAFRPRLFFISGCKNVTLQGVTFCNSPSWTLHPYFSNDLKFIGVTVQNPSDSPNTDGLDPESCKNVEILGVRFSLGDDCIAVKSGKIYMGKKHKTPSENIHIRQCLMENGHGAVTLGSEMAGGVVNLTVEDCVFRHTDRGLRIKTRRGRGKDAILSNIIFRNLTLDHVMTPLVVNCFYFCDPDGKTTYVQSRDCLLY
;
A
#
# COMPACT_ATOMS: atom_id res chain seq x y z
N SER A 1 -10.21 21.26 -2.07
CA SER A 1 -11.11 20.89 -3.17
C SER A 1 -12.40 20.38 -2.60
N HIS A 2 -13.32 20.21 -2.39
CA HIS A 2 -14.56 19.59 -1.89
C HIS A 2 -15.17 18.72 -2.99
N ILE A 3 -14.62 17.51 -3.15
CA ILE A 3 -15.02 16.59 -4.21
C ILE A 3 -15.83 15.45 -3.61
N ARG A 4 -16.99 15.17 -4.20
CA ARG A 4 -17.80 13.99 -3.89
C ARG A 4 -18.07 13.21 -5.15
N ILE A 5 -17.76 11.92 -5.13
CA ILE A 5 -18.00 11.00 -6.24
C ILE A 5 -18.88 9.89 -5.71
N GLU A 6 -20.09 9.78 -6.25
CA GLU A 6 -21.00 8.68 -5.96
C GLU A 6 -20.93 7.64 -7.06
N LEU A 7 -20.76 6.39 -6.65
CA LEU A 7 -20.88 5.23 -7.51
C LEU A 7 -22.12 4.44 -7.08
N ALA A 8 -23.22 4.66 -7.75
CA ALA A 8 -24.49 3.97 -7.46
C ALA A 8 -24.35 2.46 -7.59
N GLU A 9 -25.24 1.71 -6.98
CA GLU A 9 -25.33 0.25 -7.15
C GLU A 9 -25.43 -0.13 -8.63
N GLY A 10 -24.64 -1.08 -9.06
CA GLY A 10 -24.54 -1.52 -10.45
C GLY A 10 -23.65 -0.65 -11.35
N ALA A 11 -23.26 0.55 -10.92
CA ALA A 11 -22.31 1.37 -11.68
C ALA A 11 -20.90 0.78 -11.67
N GLU A 12 -20.25 0.77 -12.82
CA GLU A 12 -18.87 0.33 -12.97
C GLU A 12 -18.03 1.39 -13.69
N LEU A 13 -16.99 1.87 -13.02
CA LEU A 13 -15.91 2.62 -13.66
C LEU A 13 -14.82 1.61 -14.04
N LYS A 14 -14.69 1.31 -15.32
CA LYS A 14 -13.75 0.32 -15.85
C LYS A 14 -12.61 1.00 -16.60
N ALA A 15 -11.37 0.68 -16.23
CA ALA A 15 -10.20 1.24 -16.87
C ALA A 15 -9.95 0.65 -18.26
N PHE A 16 -9.38 1.46 -19.15
CA PHE A 16 -8.72 0.95 -20.35
C PHE A 16 -7.34 0.37 -19.98
N THR A 17 -6.72 -0.39 -20.89
CA THR A 17 -5.47 -1.10 -20.63
C THR A 17 -4.35 -0.71 -21.59
N ASP A 18 -4.60 0.25 -22.48
CA ASP A 18 -3.65 0.77 -23.44
C ASP A 18 -2.63 1.67 -22.70
N ARG A 19 -1.38 1.19 -22.62
CA ARG A 19 -0.29 1.86 -21.88
C ARG A 19 0.04 3.25 -22.42
N GLU A 20 -0.06 3.45 -23.73
CA GLU A 20 0.29 4.72 -24.39
C GLU A 20 -0.66 5.86 -24.01
N LYS A 21 -1.84 5.53 -23.51
CA LYS A 21 -2.84 6.52 -23.07
C LYS A 21 -2.71 6.93 -21.60
N PHE A 22 -1.86 6.25 -20.82
CA PHE A 22 -1.67 6.60 -19.43
C PHE A 22 -0.61 7.69 -19.26
N PRO A 23 -0.90 8.75 -18.50
CA PRO A 23 0.13 9.69 -18.05
C PRO A 23 1.15 8.95 -17.18
N THR A 24 2.39 9.44 -17.20
CA THR A 24 3.46 8.92 -16.35
C THR A 24 3.89 9.95 -15.32
N PHE A 25 4.25 9.50 -14.13
CA PHE A 25 4.93 10.28 -13.13
C PHE A 25 6.42 10.03 -13.18
N PRO A 26 7.24 11.06 -13.15
CA PRO A 26 8.70 10.89 -13.11
C PRO A 26 9.11 10.27 -11.77
N GLY A 27 10.07 9.37 -11.81
CA GLY A 27 10.87 9.04 -10.65
C GLY A 27 11.91 10.12 -10.38
N MET A 28 12.67 9.98 -9.32
CA MET A 28 13.82 10.84 -9.05
C MET A 28 14.97 10.45 -9.98
N LEU A 29 15.29 11.28 -10.95
CA LEU A 29 16.14 10.90 -12.06
C LEU A 29 17.64 11.21 -11.88
N GLN A 30 18.04 12.17 -11.09
CA GLN A 30 19.40 12.69 -11.16
C GLN A 30 20.20 12.72 -9.88
N SER A 31 19.57 12.77 -8.76
CA SER A 31 20.23 12.70 -7.46
C SER A 31 19.26 12.24 -6.40
N TYR A 32 19.79 11.66 -5.36
CA TYR A 32 19.07 11.44 -4.13
C TYR A 32 18.99 12.74 -3.32
N ASP A 33 18.72 13.85 -4.03
CA ASP A 33 18.61 15.18 -3.41
C ASP A 33 17.39 15.20 -2.49
N GLU A 34 17.64 15.54 -1.25
CA GLU A 34 16.60 15.60 -0.22
C GLU A 34 15.60 16.74 -0.45
N THR A 35 15.85 17.63 -1.38
CA THR A 35 14.99 18.79 -1.72
C THR A 35 14.10 18.56 -2.94
N ASP A 36 14.25 17.45 -3.65
CA ASP A 36 13.45 17.17 -4.85
C ASP A 36 11.98 16.90 -4.50
N GLU A 37 11.11 17.84 -4.87
CA GLU A 37 9.67 17.77 -4.60
C GLU A 37 8.87 16.94 -5.62
N TYR A 38 9.47 16.59 -6.75
CA TYR A 38 8.77 15.98 -7.89
C TYR A 38 8.79 14.44 -7.89
N ASN A 39 9.15 13.85 -6.79
CA ASN A 39 9.25 12.41 -6.69
C ASN A 39 7.87 11.76 -6.42
N LEU A 40 7.04 11.67 -7.44
CA LEU A 40 5.74 11.00 -7.37
C LEU A 40 5.80 9.56 -7.88
N GLY A 41 6.67 9.28 -8.84
CA GLY A 41 6.85 7.93 -9.38
C GLY A 41 7.60 7.04 -8.39
N THR A 42 6.98 5.95 -7.98
CA THR A 42 7.59 4.99 -7.08
C THR A 42 7.21 3.55 -7.43
N TRP A 43 8.17 2.66 -7.37
CA TRP A 43 7.94 1.23 -7.49
C TRP A 43 8.66 0.48 -6.38
N GLU A 44 7.88 -0.19 -5.52
CA GLU A 44 8.40 -0.89 -4.35
C GLU A 44 9.39 -0.01 -3.54
N GLY A 45 9.03 1.27 -3.31
CA GLY A 45 9.83 2.25 -2.61
C GLY A 45 11.07 2.76 -3.36
N ASN A 46 11.27 2.42 -4.63
CA ASN A 46 12.29 3.01 -5.49
C ASN A 46 11.70 4.20 -6.27
N PRO A 47 12.42 5.31 -6.40
CA PRO A 47 11.97 6.44 -7.20
C PRO A 47 12.15 6.12 -8.69
N LEU A 48 11.15 5.54 -9.29
CA LEU A 48 11.14 5.06 -10.66
C LEU A 48 9.92 5.59 -11.42
N PRO A 49 10.01 5.78 -12.75
CA PRO A 49 8.85 6.16 -13.55
C PRO A 49 7.69 5.19 -13.33
N MET A 50 6.53 5.73 -13.10
CA MET A 50 5.30 5.00 -12.82
C MET A 50 4.16 5.59 -13.63
N PHE A 51 3.25 4.77 -14.13
CA PHE A 51 1.98 5.28 -14.66
C PHE A 51 1.18 5.94 -13.53
N SER A 52 0.45 6.99 -13.85
CA SER A 52 -0.50 7.59 -12.90
C SER A 52 -1.51 6.56 -12.41
N GLY A 53 -2.04 6.74 -11.23
CA GLY A 53 -3.16 5.92 -10.75
C GLY A 53 -4.37 6.06 -11.68
N ILE A 54 -5.18 5.00 -11.78
CA ILE A 54 -6.44 5.03 -12.54
C ILE A 54 -7.37 6.07 -11.92
N ILE A 55 -7.49 6.06 -10.61
CA ILE A 55 -8.00 7.20 -9.84
C ILE A 55 -6.79 7.85 -9.18
N CYS A 56 -6.58 9.12 -9.45
CA CYS A 56 -5.41 9.85 -8.98
C CYS A 56 -5.78 11.19 -8.35
N GLY A 57 -5.20 11.50 -7.20
CA GLY A 57 -5.34 12.78 -6.52
C GLY A 57 -3.99 13.29 -6.01
N ILE A 58 -3.66 14.55 -6.27
CA ILE A 58 -2.44 15.18 -5.79
C ILE A 58 -2.81 16.48 -5.08
N GLY A 59 -2.41 16.61 -3.80
CA GLY A 59 -2.68 17.80 -2.99
C GLY A 59 -4.17 18.12 -2.82
N ALA A 60 -5.05 17.13 -2.96
CA ALA A 60 -6.49 17.31 -2.84
C ALA A 60 -6.94 17.26 -1.37
N GLU A 61 -7.95 18.07 -1.03
CA GLU A 61 -8.56 18.09 0.30
C GLU A 61 -10.07 17.85 0.22
N ASP A 62 -10.63 17.23 1.25
CA ASP A 62 -12.06 16.97 1.42
C ASP A 62 -12.66 16.17 0.25
N VAL A 63 -12.11 14.99 0.01
CA VAL A 63 -12.55 14.09 -1.06
C VAL A 63 -13.34 12.93 -0.46
N VAL A 64 -14.51 12.66 -1.00
CA VAL A 64 -15.32 11.49 -0.64
C VAL A 64 -15.68 10.71 -1.90
N ILE A 65 -15.32 9.44 -1.95
CA ILE A 65 -15.78 8.48 -2.96
C ILE A 65 -16.64 7.44 -2.24
N TYR A 66 -17.91 7.33 -2.61
CA TYR A 66 -18.86 6.50 -1.86
C TYR A 66 -19.89 5.81 -2.77
N GLY A 67 -20.64 4.90 -2.18
CA GLY A 67 -21.70 4.15 -2.87
C GLY A 67 -21.41 2.66 -2.91
N GLN A 68 -22.17 1.93 -3.72
CA GLN A 68 -22.08 0.47 -3.85
C GLN A 68 -21.61 0.03 -5.23
N GLY A 69 -21.15 0.96 -6.04
CA GLY A 69 -20.62 0.68 -7.36
C GLY A 69 -19.18 0.15 -7.30
N LYS A 70 -18.58 -0.02 -8.46
CA LYS A 70 -17.30 -0.70 -8.64
C LYS A 70 -16.31 0.12 -9.46
N ILE A 71 -15.06 0.12 -9.01
CA ILE A 71 -13.90 0.63 -9.75
C ILE A 71 -13.05 -0.57 -10.14
N ASN A 72 -12.97 -0.82 -11.45
CA ASN A 72 -12.32 -1.99 -12.03
C ASN A 72 -11.09 -1.59 -12.83
N GLY A 73 -9.92 -2.02 -12.38
CA GLY A 73 -8.64 -1.77 -13.06
C GLY A 73 -8.46 -2.56 -14.36
N ASN A 74 -9.36 -3.53 -14.64
CA ASN A 74 -9.37 -4.32 -15.86
C ASN A 74 -8.05 -5.06 -16.14
N ALA A 75 -7.26 -5.31 -15.10
CA ALA A 75 -6.01 -6.04 -15.22
C ALA A 75 -6.24 -7.54 -15.40
N SER A 76 -5.40 -8.14 -16.22
CA SER A 76 -5.41 -9.56 -16.52
C SER A 76 -4.01 -10.05 -16.95
N LYS A 77 -3.88 -11.38 -17.14
CA LYS A 77 -2.64 -12.03 -17.61
C LYS A 77 -2.28 -11.64 -19.05
N GLU A 78 -3.22 -11.13 -19.81
CA GLU A 78 -3.02 -10.68 -21.20
C GLU A 78 -2.52 -9.24 -21.28
N ASN A 79 -2.64 -8.47 -20.19
CA ASN A 79 -2.28 -7.05 -20.19
C ASN A 79 -1.33 -6.66 -19.05
N TRP A 80 -1.83 -6.11 -17.97
CA TRP A 80 -0.99 -5.56 -16.90
C TRP A 80 -0.22 -6.61 -16.10
N TRP A 81 -0.71 -7.85 -15.99
CA TRP A 81 -0.03 -8.93 -15.29
C TRP A 81 0.86 -9.79 -16.18
N LYS A 82 0.95 -9.47 -17.47
CA LYS A 82 1.97 -10.03 -18.33
C LYS A 82 3.31 -9.37 -18.00
N ASP A 83 4.32 -10.17 -17.67
CA ASP A 83 5.65 -9.71 -17.29
C ASP A 83 5.65 -8.63 -16.18
N PRO A 84 5.05 -8.92 -14.99
CA PRO A 84 4.65 -7.91 -14.03
C PRO A 84 5.80 -7.14 -13.37
N LYS A 85 7.04 -7.64 -13.46
CA LYS A 85 8.23 -6.97 -12.91
C LYS A 85 9.08 -6.28 -13.98
N VAL A 86 8.65 -6.32 -15.22
CA VAL A 86 9.35 -5.66 -16.34
C VAL A 86 8.75 -4.28 -16.56
N MET A 87 9.60 -3.26 -16.53
CA MET A 87 9.21 -1.91 -16.89
C MET A 87 8.93 -1.84 -18.40
N ASN A 88 7.73 -1.42 -18.75
CA ASN A 88 7.32 -1.16 -20.12
C ASN A 88 6.69 0.23 -20.19
N ILE A 89 7.40 1.21 -20.74
CA ILE A 89 7.19 2.66 -20.68
C ILE A 89 7.41 3.16 -19.25
N ALA A 90 6.66 2.63 -18.29
CA ALA A 90 6.76 2.88 -16.86
C ALA A 90 6.32 1.62 -16.10
N PHE A 91 6.43 1.63 -14.78
CA PHE A 91 5.85 0.57 -13.95
C PHE A 91 4.33 0.66 -13.87
N ARG A 92 3.69 -0.46 -13.61
CA ARG A 92 2.22 -0.64 -13.59
C ARG A 92 1.53 0.40 -12.69
N PRO A 93 0.38 0.94 -13.11
CA PRO A 93 -0.36 1.92 -12.31
C PRO A 93 -0.95 1.29 -11.04
N ARG A 94 -1.21 2.12 -10.04
CA ARG A 94 -2.09 1.81 -8.92
C ARG A 94 -3.54 1.95 -9.38
N LEU A 95 -4.47 1.23 -8.75
CA LEU A 95 -5.89 1.48 -9.04
C LEU A 95 -6.35 2.82 -8.46
N PHE A 96 -5.98 3.07 -7.21
CA PHE A 96 -6.20 4.33 -6.53
C PHE A 96 -4.87 4.84 -5.96
N PHE A 97 -4.46 6.02 -6.36
CA PHE A 97 -3.24 6.67 -5.88
C PHE A 97 -3.52 8.11 -5.47
N ILE A 98 -3.18 8.46 -4.24
CA ILE A 98 -3.26 9.84 -3.76
C ILE A 98 -1.95 10.24 -3.10
N SER A 99 -1.51 11.48 -3.36
CA SER A 99 -0.27 12.02 -2.80
C SER A 99 -0.48 13.40 -2.20
N GLY A 100 -0.02 13.60 -0.97
CA GLY A 100 -0.15 14.88 -0.27
C GLY A 100 -1.60 15.31 -0.05
N CYS A 101 -2.53 14.37 0.04
CA CYS A 101 -3.96 14.64 0.22
C CYS A 101 -4.36 14.67 1.69
N LYS A 102 -5.47 15.36 1.98
CA LYS A 102 -6.00 15.48 3.33
C LYS A 102 -7.50 15.28 3.37
N ASN A 103 -7.99 14.64 4.44
CA ASN A 103 -9.41 14.37 4.65
C ASN A 103 -10.05 13.64 3.46
N VAL A 104 -9.59 12.41 3.22
CA VAL A 104 -10.09 11.57 2.13
C VAL A 104 -10.85 10.38 2.71
N THR A 105 -12.07 10.17 2.22
CA THR A 105 -12.93 9.05 2.63
C THR A 105 -13.31 8.20 1.43
N LEU A 106 -13.08 6.89 1.52
CA LEU A 106 -13.65 5.87 0.62
C LEU A 106 -14.67 5.06 1.41
N GLN A 107 -15.90 4.94 0.89
CA GLN A 107 -16.99 4.28 1.61
C GLN A 107 -17.85 3.39 0.71
N GLY A 108 -17.94 2.10 1.04
CA GLY A 108 -18.86 1.14 0.42
C GLY A 108 -18.47 0.64 -0.97
N VAL A 109 -17.57 1.33 -1.66
CA VAL A 109 -17.16 1.05 -3.05
C VAL A 109 -16.32 -0.22 -3.14
N THR A 110 -16.46 -0.97 -4.24
CA THR A 110 -15.63 -2.12 -4.57
C THR A 110 -14.49 -1.72 -5.51
N PHE A 111 -13.26 -2.07 -5.16
CA PHE A 111 -12.07 -1.95 -6.01
C PHE A 111 -11.62 -3.33 -6.45
N CYS A 112 -11.43 -3.54 -7.75
CA CYS A 112 -11.04 -4.87 -8.24
C CYS A 112 -10.14 -4.84 -9.47
N ASN A 113 -9.49 -5.96 -9.72
CA ASN A 113 -8.60 -6.19 -10.87
C ASN A 113 -7.56 -5.07 -11.04
N SER A 114 -6.88 -4.74 -9.97
CA SER A 114 -5.86 -3.69 -9.98
C SER A 114 -4.64 -4.11 -10.79
N PRO A 115 -4.05 -3.21 -11.58
CA PRO A 115 -2.78 -3.50 -12.26
C PRO A 115 -1.61 -3.81 -11.32
N SER A 116 -1.57 -3.20 -10.15
CA SER A 116 -0.60 -3.44 -9.08
C SER A 116 -1.24 -3.12 -7.72
N TRP A 117 -0.56 -2.54 -6.74
CA TRP A 117 -1.15 -2.14 -5.46
C TRP A 117 -2.49 -1.44 -5.66
N THR A 118 -3.50 -1.85 -4.91
CA THR A 118 -4.87 -1.40 -5.20
C THR A 118 -5.12 0.00 -4.67
N LEU A 119 -4.98 0.19 -3.36
CA LEU A 119 -5.18 1.48 -2.70
C LEU A 119 -3.85 1.96 -2.12
N HIS A 120 -3.26 2.99 -2.72
CA HIS A 120 -1.96 3.52 -2.31
C HIS A 120 -2.04 5.01 -1.96
N PRO A 121 -2.43 5.35 -0.74
CA PRO A 121 -2.24 6.69 -0.22
C PRO A 121 -0.77 6.92 0.12
N TYR A 122 -0.23 8.06 -0.32
CA TYR A 122 1.18 8.42 -0.22
C TYR A 122 1.32 9.81 0.39
N PHE A 123 2.04 9.95 1.48
CA PHE A 123 2.19 11.21 2.23
C PHE A 123 0.86 11.95 2.48
N SER A 124 -0.18 11.24 2.84
CA SER A 124 -1.54 11.76 2.99
C SER A 124 -2.05 11.59 4.42
N ASN A 125 -2.97 12.46 4.85
CA ASN A 125 -3.41 12.51 6.22
C ASN A 125 -4.93 12.49 6.35
N ASP A 126 -5.43 12.05 7.51
CA ASP A 126 -6.85 12.04 7.87
C ASP A 126 -7.66 11.21 6.86
N LEU A 127 -7.30 9.93 6.74
CA LEU A 127 -7.86 9.01 5.76
C LEU A 127 -8.85 8.04 6.39
N LYS A 128 -9.95 7.76 5.69
CA LYS A 128 -10.97 6.80 6.13
C LYS A 128 -11.34 5.83 5.01
N PHE A 129 -11.24 4.56 5.32
CA PHE A 129 -11.68 3.45 4.46
C PHE A 129 -12.77 2.69 5.21
N ILE A 130 -14.02 2.88 4.82
CA ILE A 130 -15.19 2.38 5.57
C ILE A 130 -16.03 1.45 4.70
N GLY A 131 -16.15 0.18 5.11
CA GLY A 131 -16.97 -0.80 4.39
C GLY A 131 -16.58 -1.02 2.93
N VAL A 132 -15.35 -0.70 2.56
CA VAL A 132 -14.81 -0.90 1.21
C VAL A 132 -14.56 -2.38 0.96
N THR A 133 -14.70 -2.83 -0.28
CA THR A 133 -14.27 -4.16 -0.72
C THR A 133 -13.08 -4.03 -1.68
N VAL A 134 -12.01 -4.77 -1.40
CA VAL A 134 -10.86 -4.88 -2.30
C VAL A 134 -10.73 -6.33 -2.75
N GLN A 135 -10.90 -6.55 -4.05
CA GLN A 135 -10.96 -7.89 -4.62
C GLN A 135 -10.06 -8.03 -5.86
N ASN A 136 -9.06 -8.88 -5.76
CA ASN A 136 -8.22 -9.28 -6.89
C ASN A 136 -8.09 -10.81 -6.89
N PRO A 137 -7.79 -11.45 -8.03
CA PRO A 137 -7.48 -12.89 -8.06
C PRO A 137 -6.35 -13.24 -7.09
N SER A 138 -6.43 -14.40 -6.45
CA SER A 138 -5.42 -14.83 -5.47
C SER A 138 -4.04 -15.12 -6.08
N ASP A 139 -3.95 -15.24 -7.40
CA ASP A 139 -2.71 -15.43 -8.15
C ASP A 139 -2.25 -14.16 -8.90
N SER A 140 -2.88 -13.02 -8.63
CA SER A 140 -2.52 -11.76 -9.27
C SER A 140 -1.27 -11.14 -8.64
N PRO A 141 -0.31 -10.65 -9.46
CA PRO A 141 0.99 -10.21 -8.96
C PRO A 141 0.98 -8.80 -8.39
N ASN A 142 1.50 -8.62 -7.17
CA ASN A 142 1.63 -7.34 -6.48
C ASN A 142 0.32 -6.56 -6.35
N THR A 143 -0.78 -7.26 -6.14
CA THR A 143 -2.09 -6.65 -5.95
C THR A 143 -2.43 -6.49 -4.48
N ASP A 144 -1.48 -5.93 -3.73
CA ASP A 144 -1.68 -5.53 -2.34
C ASP A 144 -2.98 -4.73 -2.22
N GLY A 145 -3.69 -4.89 -1.11
CA GLY A 145 -5.00 -4.27 -0.94
C GLY A 145 -4.92 -2.80 -0.60
N LEU A 146 -4.25 -2.47 0.49
CA LEU A 146 -4.10 -1.09 0.97
C LEU A 146 -2.70 -0.87 1.52
N ASP A 147 -1.98 0.05 0.91
CA ASP A 147 -0.59 0.40 1.21
C ASP A 147 -0.48 1.84 1.70
N PRO A 148 -0.86 2.17 2.95
CA PRO A 148 -0.61 3.50 3.47
C PRO A 148 0.89 3.70 3.62
N GLU A 149 1.45 4.62 2.84
CA GLU A 149 2.88 4.92 2.83
C GLU A 149 3.14 6.35 3.31
N SER A 150 3.83 6.46 4.46
CA SER A 150 4.08 7.74 5.14
C SER A 150 2.79 8.55 5.38
N CYS A 151 1.73 7.86 5.81
CA CYS A 151 0.42 8.42 6.07
C CYS A 151 0.16 8.57 7.56
N LYS A 152 -0.68 9.55 7.92
CA LYS A 152 -1.04 9.81 9.30
C LYS A 152 -2.55 9.87 9.51
N ASN A 153 -3.01 9.38 10.67
CA ASN A 153 -4.42 9.33 11.05
C ASN A 153 -5.25 8.55 10.02
N VAL A 154 -5.04 7.25 9.96
CA VAL A 154 -5.71 6.35 9.00
C VAL A 154 -6.67 5.43 9.73
N GLU A 155 -7.94 5.49 9.39
CA GLU A 155 -8.97 4.59 9.89
C GLU A 155 -9.40 3.60 8.80
N ILE A 156 -9.35 2.30 9.12
CA ILE A 156 -9.75 1.20 8.24
C ILE A 156 -10.79 0.39 9.00
N LEU A 157 -12.05 0.58 8.62
CA LEU A 157 -13.21 0.05 9.35
C LEU A 157 -14.08 -0.82 8.44
N GLY A 158 -14.29 -2.08 8.85
CA GLY A 158 -15.23 -2.98 8.18
C GLY A 158 -14.86 -3.29 6.72
N VAL A 159 -13.58 -3.21 6.37
CA VAL A 159 -13.09 -3.44 5.01
C VAL A 159 -12.91 -4.94 4.77
N ARG A 160 -13.29 -5.40 3.59
CA ARG A 160 -13.06 -6.77 3.14
C ARG A 160 -11.96 -6.79 2.08
N PHE A 161 -10.97 -7.64 2.32
CA PHE A 161 -9.87 -7.92 1.38
C PHE A 161 -9.93 -9.38 0.92
N SER A 162 -9.76 -9.61 -0.38
CA SER A 162 -9.54 -10.93 -0.97
C SER A 162 -8.65 -10.74 -2.20
N LEU A 163 -7.39 -11.16 -2.14
CA LEU A 163 -6.42 -10.75 -3.14
C LEU A 163 -5.16 -11.63 -3.20
N GLY A 164 -4.19 -11.28 -4.05
CA GLY A 164 -3.02 -12.09 -4.39
C GLY A 164 -1.70 -11.67 -3.72
N ASP A 165 -1.67 -10.59 -2.93
CA ASP A 165 -0.48 -10.15 -2.18
C ASP A 165 -0.88 -9.72 -0.75
N ASP A 166 -0.17 -8.82 -0.07
CA ASP A 166 -0.51 -8.42 1.30
C ASP A 166 -1.88 -7.68 1.35
N CYS A 167 -2.76 -8.04 2.27
CA CYS A 167 -4.07 -7.37 2.38
C CYS A 167 -3.92 -5.91 2.80
N ILE A 168 -3.13 -5.66 3.83
CA ILE A 168 -2.69 -4.32 4.23
C ILE A 168 -1.18 -4.36 4.39
N ALA A 169 -0.46 -3.45 3.72
CA ALA A 169 0.97 -3.31 3.89
C ALA A 169 1.33 -1.86 4.25
N VAL A 170 1.58 -1.62 5.53
CA VAL A 170 1.95 -0.29 6.03
C VAL A 170 3.40 -0.01 5.68
N LYS A 171 3.64 1.08 4.99
CA LYS A 171 4.93 1.45 4.42
C LYS A 171 5.37 2.87 4.81
N SER A 172 6.67 3.14 4.70
CA SER A 172 7.26 4.48 4.89
C SER A 172 8.59 4.60 4.13
N GLY A 173 8.62 4.12 2.91
CA GLY A 173 9.71 4.25 1.96
C GLY A 173 10.94 3.38 2.21
N LYS A 174 11.87 3.43 1.28
CA LYS A 174 13.23 2.90 1.39
C LYS A 174 14.16 3.97 1.95
N ILE A 175 15.41 3.61 2.24
CA ILE A 175 16.34 4.46 2.99
C ILE A 175 16.53 5.87 2.42
N TYR A 176 16.61 6.02 1.11
CA TYR A 176 16.74 7.36 0.49
C TYR A 176 15.41 8.11 0.48
N MET A 177 14.29 7.42 0.29
CA MET A 177 12.96 8.01 0.41
C MET A 177 12.67 8.37 1.87
N GLY A 178 12.97 7.47 2.80
CA GLY A 178 12.87 7.72 4.23
C GLY A 178 13.84 8.81 4.70
N LYS A 179 15.04 8.89 4.13
CA LYS A 179 16.02 9.94 4.45
C LYS A 179 15.51 11.32 4.09
N LYS A 180 14.95 11.48 2.89
CA LYS A 180 14.35 12.73 2.44
C LYS A 180 13.12 13.11 3.26
N HIS A 181 12.25 12.18 3.43
CA HIS A 181 10.94 12.44 4.00
C HIS A 181 10.83 12.06 5.47
N LYS A 182 11.63 11.11 5.94
CA LYS A 182 11.66 10.57 7.33
C LYS A 182 10.30 10.62 8.02
N THR A 183 9.25 10.37 7.24
CA THR A 183 7.88 10.47 7.68
C THR A 183 7.37 9.07 7.97
N PRO A 184 7.13 8.73 9.22
CA PRO A 184 6.54 7.45 9.56
C PRO A 184 5.11 7.35 9.03
N SER A 185 4.62 6.13 8.91
CA SER A 185 3.18 5.89 8.94
C SER A 185 2.74 5.86 10.39
N GLU A 186 1.77 6.71 10.76
CA GLU A 186 1.47 7.01 12.16
C GLU A 186 -0.04 7.05 12.42
N ASN A 187 -0.45 6.60 13.62
CA ASN A 187 -1.83 6.60 14.08
C ASN A 187 -2.76 5.86 13.11
N ILE A 188 -2.51 4.58 12.92
CA ILE A 188 -3.31 3.73 12.04
C ILE A 188 -4.18 2.80 12.88
N HIS A 189 -5.48 2.82 12.63
CA HIS A 189 -6.45 1.97 13.30
C HIS A 189 -7.18 1.07 12.31
N ILE A 190 -7.01 -0.23 12.45
CA ILE A 190 -7.59 -1.28 11.61
C ILE A 190 -8.53 -2.09 12.49
N ARG A 191 -9.83 -2.09 12.18
CA ARG A 191 -10.80 -2.79 13.01
C ARG A 191 -11.98 -3.36 12.22
N GLN A 192 -12.52 -4.46 12.71
CA GLN A 192 -13.70 -5.13 12.14
C GLN A 192 -13.53 -5.48 10.65
N CYS A 193 -12.31 -5.81 10.25
CA CYS A 193 -11.96 -6.14 8.89
C CYS A 193 -11.88 -7.64 8.66
N LEU A 194 -12.12 -8.05 7.42
CA LEU A 194 -11.92 -9.42 6.95
C LEU A 194 -10.80 -9.43 5.92
N MET A 195 -9.71 -10.14 6.24
CA MET A 195 -8.59 -10.40 5.34
C MET A 195 -8.67 -11.84 4.87
N GLU A 196 -8.96 -12.04 3.59
CA GLU A 196 -9.05 -13.36 2.97
C GLU A 196 -7.99 -13.51 1.88
N ASN A 197 -7.33 -14.66 1.89
CA ASN A 197 -6.24 -14.95 0.97
C ASN A 197 -5.07 -13.96 1.14
N GLY A 198 -4.15 -13.93 0.21
CA GLY A 198 -3.03 -13.01 0.26
C GLY A 198 -1.85 -13.47 1.12
N HIS A 199 -0.71 -12.78 0.93
CA HIS A 199 0.57 -13.15 1.53
C HIS A 199 0.69 -12.72 3.00
N GLY A 200 -0.05 -11.72 3.43
CA GLY A 200 -0.10 -11.26 4.80
C GLY A 200 -1.40 -10.52 5.08
N ALA A 201 -2.03 -10.77 6.23
CA ALA A 201 -3.24 -10.06 6.61
C ALA A 201 -2.91 -8.60 6.94
N VAL A 202 -1.94 -8.37 7.84
CA VAL A 202 -1.37 -7.05 8.11
C VAL A 202 0.15 -7.16 8.10
N THR A 203 0.76 -6.44 7.19
CA THR A 203 2.19 -6.41 6.97
C THR A 203 2.76 -5.04 7.31
N LEU A 204 3.91 -5.01 7.99
CA LEU A 204 4.72 -3.81 8.18
C LEU A 204 5.97 -3.93 7.30
N GLY A 205 6.09 -3.05 6.33
CA GLY A 205 7.18 -3.11 5.35
C GLY A 205 6.80 -3.83 4.03
N SER A 206 7.82 -4.19 3.23
CA SER A 206 9.27 -4.06 3.50
C SER A 206 9.80 -2.61 3.45
N GLU A 207 9.15 -1.72 2.75
CA GLU A 207 9.47 -0.30 2.66
C GLU A 207 9.02 0.41 3.95
N MET A 208 9.92 0.53 4.94
CA MET A 208 9.58 1.10 6.24
C MET A 208 10.73 1.92 6.85
N ALA A 209 11.53 2.56 6.00
CA ALA A 209 12.69 3.33 6.44
C ALA A 209 12.33 4.56 7.28
N GLY A 210 11.12 5.10 7.14
CA GLY A 210 10.59 6.17 7.98
C GLY A 210 9.94 5.70 9.29
N GLY A 211 9.75 4.38 9.45
CA GLY A 211 9.11 3.80 10.64
C GLY A 211 7.58 3.66 10.56
N VAL A 212 7.03 2.92 11.53
CA VAL A 212 5.58 2.78 11.76
C VAL A 212 5.32 2.95 13.25
N VAL A 213 4.45 3.88 13.60
CA VAL A 213 4.20 4.28 14.98
C VAL A 213 2.70 4.33 15.29
N ASN A 214 2.29 3.81 16.44
CA ASN A 214 0.90 3.82 16.88
C ASN A 214 -0.03 3.10 15.88
N LEU A 215 0.16 1.82 15.68
CA LEU A 215 -0.73 0.99 14.88
C LEU A 215 -1.52 0.05 15.79
N THR A 216 -2.83 0.04 15.65
CA THR A 216 -3.72 -0.90 16.35
C THR A 216 -4.53 -1.70 15.34
N VAL A 217 -4.51 -3.03 15.49
CA VAL A 217 -5.33 -3.98 14.73
C VAL A 217 -6.20 -4.73 15.73
N GLU A 218 -7.52 -4.62 15.59
CA GLU A 218 -8.43 -5.24 16.53
C GLU A 218 -9.74 -5.73 15.90
N ASP A 219 -10.34 -6.72 16.52
CA ASP A 219 -11.64 -7.27 16.14
C ASP A 219 -11.70 -7.71 14.65
N CYS A 220 -10.58 -8.23 14.13
CA CYS A 220 -10.45 -8.63 12.74
C CYS A 220 -10.43 -10.15 12.57
N VAL A 221 -10.80 -10.60 11.38
CA VAL A 221 -10.73 -12.00 10.96
C VAL A 221 -9.69 -12.14 9.85
N PHE A 222 -8.70 -13.00 10.07
CA PHE A 222 -7.72 -13.40 9.05
C PHE A 222 -8.04 -14.82 8.61
N ARG A 223 -8.29 -15.00 7.32
CA ARG A 223 -8.71 -16.28 6.78
C ARG A 223 -7.92 -16.67 5.54
N HIS A 224 -7.34 -17.86 5.56
CA HIS A 224 -6.57 -18.40 4.43
C HIS A 224 -5.43 -17.48 3.96
N THR A 225 -4.90 -16.64 4.85
CA THR A 225 -3.70 -15.84 4.54
C THR A 225 -2.44 -16.66 4.83
N ASP A 226 -1.36 -16.43 4.08
CA ASP A 226 -0.09 -17.10 4.38
C ASP A 226 0.44 -16.67 5.75
N ARG A 227 0.29 -15.39 6.12
CA ARG A 227 0.74 -14.82 7.40
C ARG A 227 -0.35 -13.94 8.01
N GLY A 228 -0.41 -13.94 9.33
CA GLY A 228 -1.25 -13.02 10.08
C GLY A 228 -0.57 -11.66 10.22
N LEU A 229 0.14 -11.42 11.34
CA LEU A 229 1.06 -10.29 11.45
C LEU A 229 2.38 -10.64 10.77
N ARG A 230 2.79 -9.78 9.85
CA ARG A 230 4.03 -9.95 9.10
C ARG A 230 4.90 -8.70 9.19
N ILE A 231 6.05 -8.78 9.85
CA ILE A 231 7.05 -7.72 9.85
C ILE A 231 8.16 -8.10 8.88
N LYS A 232 8.38 -7.27 7.86
CA LYS A 232 9.41 -7.45 6.84
C LYS A 232 10.39 -6.28 6.95
N THR A 233 11.58 -6.52 7.49
CA THR A 233 12.58 -5.46 7.63
C THR A 233 13.99 -5.97 7.38
N ARG A 234 14.93 -5.07 7.36
CA ARG A 234 16.38 -5.35 7.25
C ARG A 234 17.16 -4.13 7.73
N ARG A 235 18.41 -4.35 8.14
CA ARG A 235 19.29 -3.28 8.61
C ARG A 235 19.46 -2.14 7.59
N GLY A 236 19.43 -2.44 6.30
CA GLY A 236 19.50 -1.45 5.21
C GLY A 236 18.37 -0.42 5.21
N ARG A 237 17.30 -0.60 6.00
CA ARG A 237 16.26 0.43 6.19
C ARG A 237 16.73 1.62 7.03
N GLY A 238 17.82 1.47 7.76
CA GLY A 238 18.42 2.55 8.53
C GLY A 238 17.88 2.68 9.95
N LYS A 239 18.47 3.58 10.71
CA LYS A 239 18.18 3.77 12.14
C LYS A 239 16.79 4.37 12.43
N ASP A 240 16.19 5.03 11.45
CA ASP A 240 14.88 5.67 11.59
C ASP A 240 13.73 4.69 11.29
N ALA A 241 14.03 3.44 10.89
CA ALA A 241 13.05 2.38 10.69
C ALA A 241 12.53 1.80 12.02
N ILE A 242 11.88 2.64 12.80
CA ILE A 242 11.38 2.33 14.14
C ILE A 242 9.97 1.80 14.06
N LEU A 243 9.72 0.66 14.67
CA LEU A 243 8.38 0.15 14.95
C LEU A 243 8.06 0.39 16.42
N SER A 244 7.04 1.19 16.71
CA SER A 244 6.70 1.55 18.07
C SER A 244 5.20 1.55 18.30
N ASN A 245 4.77 1.02 19.44
CA ASN A 245 3.37 0.93 19.83
C ASN A 245 2.51 0.22 18.77
N ILE A 246 2.84 -1.04 18.51
CA ILE A 246 2.15 -1.91 17.55
C ILE A 246 1.30 -2.90 18.36
N ILE A 247 -0.02 -2.80 18.22
CA ILE A 247 -0.98 -3.57 19.03
C ILE A 247 -1.84 -4.44 18.11
N PHE A 248 -1.89 -5.72 18.40
CA PHE A 248 -2.78 -6.71 17.78
C PHE A 248 -3.61 -7.38 18.88
N ARG A 249 -4.94 -7.26 18.81
CA ARG A 249 -5.83 -7.84 19.82
C ARG A 249 -7.18 -8.28 19.27
N ASN A 250 -7.84 -9.24 19.93
CA ASN A 250 -9.14 -9.77 19.55
C ASN A 250 -9.20 -10.23 18.08
N LEU A 251 -8.22 -11.01 17.66
CA LEU A 251 -8.13 -11.50 16.29
C LEU A 251 -8.60 -12.94 16.19
N THR A 252 -9.37 -13.25 15.17
CA THR A 252 -9.69 -14.61 14.77
C THR A 252 -8.80 -15.00 13.59
N LEU A 253 -8.01 -16.06 13.76
CA LEU A 253 -7.14 -16.60 12.72
C LEU A 253 -7.70 -17.96 12.27
N ASP A 254 -8.20 -18.01 11.06
CA ASP A 254 -8.82 -19.18 10.45
C ASP A 254 -7.97 -19.64 9.25
N HIS A 255 -7.34 -20.83 9.38
CA HIS A 255 -6.44 -21.36 8.35
C HIS A 255 -5.31 -20.40 7.93
N VAL A 256 -4.79 -19.64 8.87
CA VAL A 256 -3.59 -18.81 8.66
C VAL A 256 -2.36 -19.70 8.77
N MET A 257 -1.56 -19.77 7.70
CA MET A 257 -0.42 -20.68 7.63
C MET A 257 0.64 -20.37 8.71
N THR A 258 0.96 -19.08 8.90
CA THR A 258 1.91 -18.62 9.93
C THR A 258 1.35 -17.39 10.64
N PRO A 259 0.85 -17.53 11.88
CA PRO A 259 0.19 -16.41 12.58
C PRO A 259 1.06 -15.17 12.79
N LEU A 260 2.35 -15.37 13.07
CA LEU A 260 3.29 -14.28 13.34
C LEU A 260 4.64 -14.52 12.65
N VAL A 261 5.10 -13.56 11.88
CA VAL A 261 6.43 -13.57 11.26
C VAL A 261 7.13 -12.25 11.50
N VAL A 262 8.32 -12.29 12.08
CA VAL A 262 9.26 -11.16 12.16
C VAL A 262 10.50 -11.54 11.38
N ASN A 263 10.72 -10.92 10.23
CA ASN A 263 11.85 -11.16 9.36
C ASN A 263 12.74 -9.91 9.25
N CYS A 264 13.85 -9.91 9.98
CA CYS A 264 14.82 -8.83 9.98
C CYS A 264 15.92 -8.97 8.90
N PHE A 265 15.82 -10.01 8.08
CA PHE A 265 16.73 -10.30 6.97
C PHE A 265 15.97 -10.39 5.65
N TYR A 266 14.87 -9.67 5.55
CA TYR A 266 14.01 -9.75 4.39
C TYR A 266 14.78 -9.42 3.11
N PHE A 267 14.75 -10.35 2.16
CA PHE A 267 15.36 -10.15 0.85
C PHE A 267 14.44 -9.28 0.00
N CYS A 268 14.92 -8.11 -0.31
CA CYS A 268 14.32 -7.20 -1.28
C CYS A 268 15.45 -6.56 -2.08
N ASP A 269 15.12 -5.76 -3.07
CA ASP A 269 16.12 -5.03 -3.82
C ASP A 269 17.11 -4.33 -2.89
N PRO A 270 18.41 -4.33 -3.22
CA PRO A 270 19.39 -3.63 -2.41
C PRO A 270 19.01 -2.15 -2.27
N ASP A 271 19.08 -1.63 -1.06
CA ASP A 271 18.89 -0.21 -0.79
C ASP A 271 20.10 0.57 -1.29
N GLY A 272 20.20 0.78 -2.60
CA GLY A 272 21.35 1.43 -3.20
C GLY A 272 22.64 0.58 -3.19
N LYS A 273 23.80 1.21 -3.12
CA LYS A 273 25.13 0.60 -3.26
C LYS A 273 25.58 -0.27 -2.08
N THR A 274 24.73 -0.56 -1.14
CA THR A 274 25.17 -1.19 0.09
C THR A 274 25.21 -2.70 0.00
N THR A 275 26.32 -3.24 0.38
CA THR A 275 26.48 -4.63 0.78
C THR A 275 25.39 -5.02 1.78
N TYR A 276 24.91 -6.23 1.64
CA TYR A 276 23.95 -6.84 2.56
C TYR A 276 24.48 -6.71 4.00
N VAL A 277 23.78 -5.94 4.82
CA VAL A 277 24.18 -5.70 6.21
C VAL A 277 23.23 -6.43 7.14
N GLN A 278 23.77 -7.28 8.01
CA GLN A 278 23.00 -7.99 9.02
C GLN A 278 22.34 -7.01 10.01
N SER A 279 21.09 -7.29 10.40
CA SER A 279 20.41 -6.51 11.43
C SER A 279 20.93 -6.90 12.82
N ARG A 280 22.05 -6.31 13.23
CA ARG A 280 22.58 -6.54 14.59
C ARG A 280 21.83 -5.78 15.67
N ASP A 281 21.10 -4.75 15.28
CA ASP A 281 20.47 -3.80 16.19
C ASP A 281 18.92 -3.95 16.20
N CYS A 282 18.44 -5.10 15.77
CA CYS A 282 17.02 -5.40 15.87
C CYS A 282 16.71 -5.89 17.28
N LEU A 283 16.14 -5.02 18.08
CA LEU A 283 15.65 -5.34 19.42
C LEU A 283 14.14 -5.58 19.33
N LEU A 284 13.71 -6.77 19.71
CA LEU A 284 12.29 -7.12 19.87
C LEU A 284 12.03 -7.25 21.37
N TYR A 285 11.13 -6.41 21.90
CA TYR A 285 10.73 -6.43 23.30
C TYR A 285 9.33 -7.01 23.44
#